data_1185446c1fdc6292f04b4199a096beba
#
_entry.id   1185446c1fdc6292f04b4199a096beba
#
_cell.length_a   1.000
_cell.length_b   1.000
_cell.length_c   1.000
_cell.angle_alpha   90.00
_cell.angle_beta   90.00
_cell.angle_gamma   90.00
#
_symmetry.space_group_name_H-M   'P 1'
#
loop_
_entity.id
_entity.type
_entity.pdbx_description
1 polymer ?
#
loop_
_entity_poly.entity_id
_entity_poly.type
_entity_poly.pdbx_seq_one_letter_code
_entity_poly.pdbx_strand_id
1 'polypeptide(L)'
;MITKRIIPCLDVRNGRVVKGVNFEGVRDVSSPVELGKFYSDSGADELVFYDITASVEGRALFTDILREVASTIFIPLTVGGGINTLDDFDRVLKCGADKVSVNSGAIRNPHLIYEAAQRYGDQCVVLSADIKRVNGEFRVFAKGGREDTGMEAIEWIKRCVGNGAGEVVVNSIDTDGVKKGFDIEMLRAVCNAVNVPVIASGGAGCVQDFMNLFREVPDIDAGLAASVFHFGEIAIPDLKRTLAAEGINMRLI
;
A
#
# COMPACT_ATOMS: atom_id res chain seq x y z
N MET A 1 16.10 -0.36 17.40
CA MET A 1 15.75 0.39 16.17
C MET A 1 14.85 -0.52 15.36
N ILE A 2 13.69 -0.05 14.91
CA ILE A 2 12.74 -0.85 14.13
C ILE A 2 13.30 -1.05 12.71
N THR A 3 13.11 -2.24 12.13
CA THR A 3 13.56 -2.52 10.75
C THR A 3 12.61 -1.86 9.74
N LYS A 4 13.18 -1.32 8.67
CA LYS A 4 12.40 -0.84 7.52
C LYS A 4 11.91 -2.01 6.68
N ARG A 5 10.71 -1.91 6.12
CA ARG A 5 10.07 -2.96 5.33
C ARG A 5 10.14 -2.65 3.83
N ILE A 6 10.35 -3.68 3.03
CA ILE A 6 10.22 -3.64 1.56
C ILE A 6 8.99 -4.44 1.19
N ILE A 7 8.01 -3.78 0.56
CA ILE A 7 6.68 -4.30 0.33
C ILE A 7 6.36 -4.32 -1.17
N PRO A 8 6.31 -5.47 -1.84
CA PRO A 8 5.74 -5.56 -3.18
C PRO A 8 4.21 -5.42 -3.14
N CYS A 9 3.65 -4.75 -4.16
CA CYS A 9 2.21 -4.57 -4.33
C CYS A 9 1.72 -5.30 -5.58
N LEU A 10 0.70 -6.14 -5.43
CA LEU A 10 -0.02 -6.81 -6.52
C LEU A 10 -1.27 -6.01 -6.88
N ASP A 11 -1.23 -5.25 -7.96
CA ASP A 11 -2.41 -4.63 -8.56
C ASP A 11 -3.15 -5.69 -9.37
N VAL A 12 -4.33 -6.13 -8.92
CA VAL A 12 -5.08 -7.24 -9.53
C VAL A 12 -6.30 -6.72 -10.27
N ARG A 13 -6.45 -7.17 -11.51
CA ARG A 13 -7.61 -6.92 -12.37
C ARG A 13 -8.01 -8.21 -13.07
N ASN A 14 -9.30 -8.57 -13.01
CA ASN A 14 -9.83 -9.80 -13.63
C ASN A 14 -9.03 -11.07 -13.23
N GLY A 15 -8.59 -11.14 -11.97
CA GLY A 15 -7.82 -12.27 -11.44
C GLY A 15 -6.36 -12.35 -11.91
N ARG A 16 -5.83 -11.33 -12.56
CA ARG A 16 -4.44 -11.25 -13.03
C ARG A 16 -3.73 -10.06 -12.42
N VAL A 17 -2.44 -10.20 -12.12
CA VAL A 17 -1.60 -9.06 -11.76
C VAL A 17 -1.36 -8.22 -12.99
N VAL A 18 -1.56 -6.93 -12.84
CA VAL A 18 -1.43 -5.95 -13.92
C VAL A 18 -0.63 -4.75 -13.46
N LYS A 19 -0.03 -4.01 -14.38
CA LYS A 19 0.61 -2.72 -14.07
C LYS A 19 0.40 -1.70 -15.18
N GLY A 20 0.07 -0.48 -14.77
CA GLY A 20 -0.03 0.71 -15.62
C GLY A 20 0.87 1.83 -15.13
N VAL A 21 0.83 2.98 -15.80
CA VAL A 21 1.46 4.24 -15.40
C VAL A 21 0.33 5.24 -15.07
N ASN A 22 0.41 5.94 -13.94
CA ASN A 22 -0.64 6.85 -13.45
C ASN A 22 -2.04 6.21 -13.47
N PHE A 23 -2.13 4.92 -13.10
CA PHE A 23 -3.36 4.11 -13.13
C PHE A 23 -3.98 3.89 -14.53
N GLU A 24 -3.23 4.15 -15.61
CA GLU A 24 -3.65 3.97 -17.01
C GLU A 24 -2.73 3.00 -17.77
N GLY A 25 -3.16 2.53 -18.95
CA GLY A 25 -2.34 1.70 -19.84
C GLY A 25 -1.97 0.34 -19.30
N VAL A 26 -2.84 -0.30 -18.56
CA VAL A 26 -2.62 -1.53 -17.77
C VAL A 26 -2.23 -2.73 -18.65
N ARG A 27 -1.11 -3.39 -18.33
CA ARG A 27 -0.62 -4.62 -18.98
C ARG A 27 -0.66 -5.78 -18.01
N ASP A 28 -0.95 -6.99 -18.51
CA ASP A 28 -0.87 -8.25 -17.76
C ASP A 28 0.59 -8.57 -17.40
N VAL A 29 0.82 -9.00 -16.17
CA VAL A 29 2.16 -9.36 -15.66
C VAL A 29 2.25 -10.85 -15.36
N SER A 30 1.42 -11.39 -14.43
CA SER A 30 1.51 -12.76 -13.95
C SER A 30 0.27 -13.20 -13.18
N SER A 31 0.28 -14.47 -12.71
CA SER A 31 -0.64 -14.98 -11.70
C SER A 31 -0.35 -14.33 -10.34
N PRO A 32 -1.37 -13.85 -9.59
CA PRO A 32 -1.18 -13.33 -8.23
C PRO A 32 -0.56 -14.36 -7.27
N VAL A 33 -0.90 -15.64 -7.44
CA VAL A 33 -0.42 -16.73 -6.58
C VAL A 33 1.07 -16.99 -6.80
N GLU A 34 1.49 -17.14 -8.06
CA GLU A 34 2.90 -17.37 -8.41
C GLU A 34 3.77 -16.19 -7.97
N LEU A 35 3.31 -14.97 -8.23
CA LEU A 35 4.07 -13.76 -7.90
C LEU A 35 4.11 -13.51 -6.40
N GLY A 36 3.01 -13.77 -5.68
CA GLY A 36 2.96 -13.69 -4.22
C GLY A 36 3.93 -14.66 -3.56
N LYS A 37 3.92 -15.93 -4.03
CA LYS A 37 4.89 -16.93 -3.57
C LYS A 37 6.34 -16.51 -3.85
N PHE A 38 6.63 -16.04 -5.06
CA PHE A 38 7.95 -15.55 -5.43
C PHE A 38 8.46 -14.46 -4.48
N TYR A 39 7.60 -13.47 -4.13
CA TYR A 39 7.99 -12.40 -3.22
C TYR A 39 8.18 -12.89 -1.78
N SER A 40 7.31 -13.78 -1.32
CA SER A 40 7.47 -14.42 0.00
C SER A 40 8.80 -15.15 0.10
N ASP A 41 9.15 -15.96 -0.89
CA ASP A 41 10.40 -16.72 -0.95
C ASP A 41 11.64 -15.80 -1.16
N SER A 42 11.46 -14.65 -1.80
CA SER A 42 12.52 -13.66 -2.06
C SER A 42 12.78 -12.73 -0.86
N GLY A 43 12.09 -12.90 0.25
CA GLY A 43 12.35 -12.14 1.48
C GLY A 43 11.69 -10.77 1.54
N ALA A 44 10.59 -10.55 0.83
CA ALA A 44 9.72 -9.42 1.10
C ALA A 44 9.27 -9.42 2.57
N ASP A 45 9.00 -8.25 3.12
CA ASP A 45 8.61 -8.12 4.53
C ASP A 45 7.10 -8.19 4.75
N GLU A 46 6.33 -7.89 3.71
CA GLU A 46 4.88 -7.92 3.65
C GLU A 46 4.47 -7.99 2.17
N LEU A 47 3.25 -8.42 1.88
CA LEU A 47 2.66 -8.38 0.53
C LEU A 47 1.38 -7.55 0.57
N VAL A 48 1.20 -6.65 -0.39
CA VAL A 48 -0.06 -5.93 -0.60
C VAL A 48 -0.77 -6.48 -1.83
N PHE A 49 -2.08 -6.74 -1.69
CA PHE A 49 -2.97 -7.20 -2.76
C PHE A 49 -4.10 -6.18 -2.94
N TYR A 50 -4.13 -5.48 -4.05
CA TYR A 50 -5.20 -4.54 -4.40
C TYR A 50 -6.01 -5.04 -5.59
N ASP A 51 -7.32 -5.26 -5.39
CA ASP A 51 -8.26 -5.37 -6.50
C ASP A 51 -8.62 -3.95 -7.00
N ILE A 52 -7.91 -3.52 -8.04
CA ILE A 52 -7.96 -2.12 -8.51
C ILE A 52 -9.26 -1.77 -9.24
N THR A 53 -10.12 -2.74 -9.55
CA THR A 53 -11.40 -2.50 -10.25
C THR A 53 -12.64 -2.71 -9.37
N ALA A 54 -12.53 -3.43 -8.26
CA ALA A 54 -13.67 -3.74 -7.40
C ALA A 54 -14.44 -2.50 -6.93
N SER A 55 -13.73 -1.45 -6.53
CA SER A 55 -14.32 -0.16 -6.09
C SER A 55 -15.06 0.58 -7.20
N VAL A 56 -14.57 0.49 -8.43
CA VAL A 56 -15.16 1.17 -9.61
C VAL A 56 -16.33 0.38 -10.15
N GLU A 57 -16.22 -0.95 -10.19
CA GLU A 57 -17.23 -1.87 -10.72
C GLU A 57 -18.34 -2.18 -9.70
N GLY A 58 -18.16 -1.78 -8.42
CA GLY A 58 -19.14 -2.04 -7.35
C GLY A 58 -19.32 -3.52 -7.04
N ARG A 59 -18.31 -4.36 -7.31
CA ARG A 59 -18.33 -5.81 -7.06
C ARG A 59 -17.50 -6.20 -5.85
N ALA A 60 -17.75 -7.42 -5.37
CA ALA A 60 -16.92 -8.04 -4.34
C ALA A 60 -15.52 -8.37 -4.88
N LEU A 61 -14.54 -8.37 -3.97
CA LEU A 61 -13.16 -8.77 -4.21
C LEU A 61 -13.06 -10.26 -4.60
N PHE A 62 -12.04 -10.65 -5.34
CA PHE A 62 -11.77 -12.03 -5.76
C PHE A 62 -11.32 -12.92 -4.60
N THR A 63 -12.27 -13.44 -3.82
CA THR A 63 -12.00 -14.19 -2.59
C THR A 63 -11.29 -15.52 -2.80
N ASP A 64 -11.54 -16.20 -3.90
CA ASP A 64 -10.93 -17.52 -4.17
C ASP A 64 -9.43 -17.36 -4.47
N ILE A 65 -9.08 -16.38 -5.32
CA ILE A 65 -7.68 -16.05 -5.60
C ILE A 65 -6.99 -15.57 -4.33
N LEU A 66 -7.66 -14.76 -3.51
CA LEU A 66 -7.12 -14.28 -2.25
C LEU A 66 -6.77 -15.43 -1.29
N ARG A 67 -7.66 -16.44 -1.14
CA ARG A 67 -7.39 -17.64 -0.33
C ARG A 67 -6.18 -18.41 -0.84
N GLU A 68 -6.08 -18.55 -2.16
CA GLU A 68 -4.96 -19.23 -2.77
C GLU A 68 -3.63 -18.50 -2.53
N VAL A 69 -3.59 -17.18 -2.72
CA VAL A 69 -2.43 -16.36 -2.36
C VAL A 69 -2.07 -16.52 -0.88
N ALA A 70 -3.03 -16.33 0.02
CA ALA A 70 -2.82 -16.42 1.47
C ALA A 70 -2.29 -17.79 1.91
N SER A 71 -2.68 -18.88 1.22
CA SER A 71 -2.21 -20.23 1.53
C SER A 71 -0.77 -20.52 1.09
N THR A 72 -0.20 -19.70 0.23
CA THR A 72 1.13 -19.92 -0.39
C THR A 72 2.23 -19.02 0.13
N ILE A 73 1.90 -17.98 0.89
CA ILE A 73 2.86 -17.00 1.43
C ILE A 73 3.02 -17.17 2.94
N PHE A 74 4.19 -16.77 3.48
CA PHE A 74 4.53 -16.82 4.90
C PHE A 74 4.97 -15.45 5.45
N ILE A 75 4.50 -14.38 4.82
CA ILE A 75 4.68 -12.99 5.21
C ILE A 75 3.31 -12.33 5.38
N PRO A 76 3.19 -11.26 6.18
CA PRO A 76 1.92 -10.55 6.35
C PRO A 76 1.29 -10.14 5.03
N LEU A 77 -0.03 -10.28 4.93
CA LEU A 77 -0.84 -9.95 3.75
C LEU A 77 -1.80 -8.82 4.06
N THR A 78 -1.61 -7.68 3.40
CA THR A 78 -2.54 -6.57 3.40
C THR A 78 -3.40 -6.60 2.14
N VAL A 79 -4.71 -6.52 2.29
CA VAL A 79 -5.67 -6.64 1.18
C VAL A 79 -6.58 -5.43 1.10
N GLY A 80 -6.77 -4.89 -0.10
CA GLY A 80 -7.66 -3.78 -0.36
C GLY A 80 -8.35 -3.86 -1.71
N GLY A 81 -9.20 -2.87 -1.98
CA GLY A 81 -10.05 -2.81 -3.17
C GLY A 81 -11.48 -3.27 -2.88
N GLY A 82 -12.44 -2.38 -3.15
CA GLY A 82 -13.86 -2.67 -2.95
C GLY A 82 -14.34 -2.82 -1.50
N ILE A 83 -13.55 -2.42 -0.51
CA ILE A 83 -13.87 -2.49 0.92
C ILE A 83 -14.78 -1.31 1.30
N ASN A 84 -16.01 -1.58 1.74
CA ASN A 84 -17.03 -0.58 2.02
C ASN A 84 -17.79 -0.80 3.32
N THR A 85 -17.77 -2.01 3.85
CA THR A 85 -18.56 -2.46 5.01
C THR A 85 -17.75 -3.32 5.95
N LEU A 86 -18.22 -3.53 7.19
CA LEU A 86 -17.62 -4.50 8.11
C LEU A 86 -17.69 -5.94 7.57
N ASP A 87 -18.71 -6.27 6.78
CA ASP A 87 -18.81 -7.58 6.15
C ASP A 87 -17.70 -7.79 5.10
N ASP A 88 -17.26 -6.72 4.44
CA ASP A 88 -16.10 -6.78 3.55
C ASP A 88 -14.81 -7.06 4.33
N PHE A 89 -14.61 -6.39 5.49
CA PHE A 89 -13.50 -6.68 6.40
C PHE A 89 -13.52 -8.15 6.85
N ASP A 90 -14.65 -8.62 7.36
CA ASP A 90 -14.81 -10.00 7.84
C ASP A 90 -14.51 -11.02 6.75
N ARG A 91 -15.01 -10.78 5.53
CA ARG A 91 -14.78 -11.64 4.38
C ARG A 91 -13.30 -11.74 4.01
N VAL A 92 -12.60 -10.60 3.97
CA VAL A 92 -11.17 -10.53 3.60
C VAL A 92 -10.28 -11.18 4.65
N LEU A 93 -10.52 -10.88 5.94
CA LEU A 93 -9.79 -11.50 7.06
C LEU A 93 -10.00 -13.02 7.10
N LYS A 94 -11.23 -13.51 6.85
CA LYS A 94 -11.53 -14.96 6.74
C LYS A 94 -10.90 -15.64 5.53
N CYS A 95 -10.46 -14.88 4.54
CA CYS A 95 -9.69 -15.41 3.41
C CYS A 95 -8.20 -15.52 3.70
N GLY A 96 -7.73 -15.08 4.86
CA GLY A 96 -6.33 -15.19 5.29
C GLY A 96 -5.53 -13.88 5.20
N ALA A 97 -6.18 -12.74 5.01
CA ALA A 97 -5.51 -11.44 5.14
C ALA A 97 -5.22 -11.14 6.62
N ASP A 98 -4.07 -10.52 6.90
CA ASP A 98 -3.69 -10.01 8.22
C ASP A 98 -4.21 -8.59 8.44
N LYS A 99 -4.29 -7.80 7.37
CA LYS A 99 -4.73 -6.40 7.39
C LYS A 99 -5.67 -6.10 6.23
N VAL A 100 -6.55 -5.14 6.44
CA VAL A 100 -7.50 -4.67 5.43
C VAL A 100 -7.28 -3.19 5.15
N SER A 101 -7.01 -2.88 3.88
CA SER A 101 -6.73 -1.53 3.41
C SER A 101 -7.99 -0.89 2.82
N VAL A 102 -8.34 0.30 3.31
CA VAL A 102 -9.53 1.04 2.90
C VAL A 102 -9.20 2.47 2.48
N ASN A 103 -9.76 2.93 1.36
CA ASN A 103 -9.73 4.32 0.89
C ASN A 103 -11.16 4.83 0.65
N SER A 104 -11.72 4.62 -0.53
CA SER A 104 -13.04 5.18 -0.93
C SER A 104 -14.18 4.77 0.00
N GLY A 105 -14.11 3.60 0.65
CA GLY A 105 -15.08 3.18 1.66
C GLY A 105 -15.03 4.07 2.90
N ALA A 106 -13.84 4.41 3.38
CA ALA A 106 -13.64 5.32 4.50
C ALA A 106 -14.03 6.76 4.16
N ILE A 107 -13.76 7.22 2.93
CA ILE A 107 -14.18 8.55 2.46
C ILE A 107 -15.70 8.67 2.48
N ARG A 108 -16.43 7.64 2.03
CA ARG A 108 -17.91 7.63 2.07
C ARG A 108 -18.47 7.50 3.48
N ASN A 109 -17.85 6.67 4.31
CA ASN A 109 -18.25 6.44 5.69
C ASN A 109 -17.03 6.41 6.61
N PRO A 110 -16.59 7.55 7.15
CA PRO A 110 -15.44 7.62 8.06
C PRO A 110 -15.61 6.80 9.35
N HIS A 111 -16.84 6.46 9.73
CA HIS A 111 -17.12 5.63 10.90
C HIS A 111 -16.73 4.17 10.69
N LEU A 112 -16.61 3.72 9.43
CA LEU A 112 -16.18 2.36 9.10
C LEU A 112 -14.82 2.01 9.72
N ILE A 113 -13.87 2.97 9.74
CA ILE A 113 -12.53 2.76 10.35
C ILE A 113 -12.70 2.49 11.86
N TYR A 114 -13.50 3.30 12.55
CA TYR A 114 -13.77 3.14 13.99
C TYR A 114 -14.40 1.77 14.29
N GLU A 115 -15.47 1.41 13.57
CA GLU A 115 -16.15 0.14 13.75
C GLU A 115 -15.23 -1.07 13.48
N ALA A 116 -14.40 -0.99 12.44
CA ALA A 116 -13.44 -2.03 12.10
C ALA A 116 -12.36 -2.15 13.19
N ALA A 117 -11.82 -1.03 13.67
CA ALA A 117 -10.82 -1.01 14.74
C ALA A 117 -11.36 -1.59 16.05
N GLN A 118 -12.61 -1.23 16.41
CA GLN A 118 -13.25 -1.80 17.61
C GLN A 118 -13.48 -3.31 17.51
N ARG A 119 -13.75 -3.82 16.31
CA ARG A 119 -14.09 -5.24 16.10
C ARG A 119 -12.88 -6.13 15.89
N TYR A 120 -11.85 -5.65 15.17
CA TYR A 120 -10.71 -6.45 14.72
C TYR A 120 -9.38 -5.98 15.30
N GLY A 121 -9.34 -4.82 15.96
CA GLY A 121 -8.15 -4.14 16.44
C GLY A 121 -7.54 -3.19 15.39
N ASP A 122 -6.93 -2.12 15.88
CA ASP A 122 -6.33 -1.07 15.04
C ASP A 122 -5.30 -1.64 14.07
N GLN A 123 -4.52 -2.65 14.51
CA GLN A 123 -3.48 -3.30 13.71
C GLN A 123 -4.01 -4.00 12.44
N CYS A 124 -5.32 -4.28 12.36
CA CYS A 124 -5.96 -4.85 11.18
C CYS A 124 -6.43 -3.79 10.18
N VAL A 125 -6.43 -2.50 10.56
CA VAL A 125 -7.01 -1.42 9.77
C VAL A 125 -5.93 -0.55 9.15
N VAL A 126 -5.82 -0.57 7.83
CA VAL A 126 -4.88 0.24 7.06
C VAL A 126 -5.65 1.31 6.29
N LEU A 127 -5.32 2.58 6.52
CA LEU A 127 -5.79 3.66 5.65
C LEU A 127 -4.93 3.70 4.38
N SER A 128 -5.52 3.53 3.20
CA SER A 128 -4.86 3.86 1.94
C SER A 128 -5.27 5.27 1.52
N ALA A 129 -4.35 6.19 1.46
CA ALA A 129 -4.60 7.57 1.08
C ALA A 129 -3.99 7.87 -0.29
N ASP A 130 -4.84 7.99 -1.32
CA ASP A 130 -4.44 8.44 -2.64
C ASP A 130 -4.36 9.98 -2.61
N ILE A 131 -3.16 10.53 -2.77
CA ILE A 131 -2.89 11.96 -2.58
C ILE A 131 -2.30 12.56 -3.84
N LYS A 132 -2.77 13.75 -4.17
CA LYS A 132 -2.26 14.56 -5.28
C LYS A 132 -2.09 16.01 -4.85
N ARG A 133 -1.10 16.72 -5.45
CA ARG A 133 -1.00 18.17 -5.32
C ARG A 133 -1.99 18.87 -6.23
N VAL A 134 -2.85 19.70 -5.63
CA VAL A 134 -3.80 20.57 -6.35
C VAL A 134 -3.59 21.99 -5.84
N ASN A 135 -3.15 22.88 -6.71
CA ASN A 135 -2.84 24.30 -6.36
C ASN A 135 -1.89 24.48 -5.16
N GLY A 136 -0.92 23.56 -5.01
CA GLY A 136 0.07 23.60 -3.92
C GLY A 136 -0.39 22.91 -2.62
N GLU A 137 -1.62 22.41 -2.54
CA GLU A 137 -2.15 21.68 -1.40
C GLU A 137 -2.15 20.16 -1.65
N PHE A 138 -1.95 19.37 -0.60
CA PHE A 138 -2.13 17.93 -0.66
C PHE A 138 -3.61 17.58 -0.51
N ARG A 139 -4.21 16.99 -1.54
CA ARG A 139 -5.63 16.60 -1.55
C ARG A 139 -5.82 15.11 -1.66
N VAL A 140 -6.84 14.62 -0.97
CA VAL A 140 -7.26 13.21 -1.00
C VAL A 140 -8.13 12.96 -2.22
N PHE A 141 -7.84 11.83 -2.89
CA PHE A 141 -8.60 11.35 -4.03
C PHE A 141 -9.31 10.03 -3.72
N ALA A 142 -10.48 9.87 -4.28
CA ALA A 142 -11.29 8.65 -4.24
C ALA A 142 -11.23 7.89 -5.57
N LYS A 143 -11.83 6.68 -5.58
CA LYS A 143 -12.04 5.86 -6.80
C LYS A 143 -10.74 5.58 -7.58
N GLY A 144 -9.66 5.24 -6.86
CA GLY A 144 -8.36 4.97 -7.47
C GLY A 144 -7.79 6.22 -8.16
N GLY A 145 -7.75 7.33 -7.45
CA GLY A 145 -7.14 8.57 -7.90
C GLY A 145 -7.92 9.40 -8.92
N ARG A 146 -9.20 9.06 -9.18
CA ARG A 146 -10.01 9.68 -10.24
C ARG A 146 -10.91 10.82 -9.78
N GLU A 147 -11.23 10.91 -8.50
CA GLU A 147 -12.15 11.88 -7.95
C GLU A 147 -11.51 12.70 -6.85
N ASP A 148 -11.30 14.00 -7.09
CA ASP A 148 -10.86 14.95 -6.05
C ASP A 148 -11.99 15.12 -5.03
N THR A 149 -11.71 14.80 -3.77
CA THR A 149 -12.67 14.93 -2.67
C THR A 149 -12.74 16.33 -2.10
N GLY A 150 -11.81 17.21 -2.46
CA GLY A 150 -11.63 18.54 -1.87
C GLY A 150 -11.08 18.51 -0.43
N MET A 151 -10.84 17.33 0.17
CA MET A 151 -10.32 17.22 1.53
C MET A 151 -8.80 17.41 1.55
N GLU A 152 -8.30 18.15 2.55
CA GLU A 152 -6.89 18.27 2.84
C GLU A 152 -6.38 16.93 3.42
N ALA A 153 -5.23 16.45 2.89
CA ALA A 153 -4.77 15.09 3.11
C ALA A 153 -4.29 14.84 4.55
N ILE A 154 -3.56 15.78 5.14
CA ILE A 154 -2.99 15.61 6.48
C ILE A 154 -4.12 15.57 7.53
N GLU A 155 -5.09 16.45 7.43
CA GLU A 155 -6.24 16.46 8.36
C GLU A 155 -7.11 15.20 8.18
N TRP A 156 -7.26 14.72 6.96
CA TRP A 156 -7.96 13.46 6.70
C TRP A 156 -7.25 12.27 7.36
N ILE A 157 -5.93 12.14 7.16
CA ILE A 157 -5.13 11.07 7.74
C ILE A 157 -5.18 11.12 9.27
N LYS A 158 -5.00 12.30 9.88
CA LYS A 158 -5.11 12.48 11.35
C LYS A 158 -6.47 12.02 11.87
N ARG A 159 -7.55 12.37 11.18
CA ARG A 159 -8.90 11.94 11.53
C ARG A 159 -9.05 10.42 11.47
N CYS A 160 -8.52 9.77 10.41
CA CYS A 160 -8.60 8.33 10.26
C CYS A 160 -7.77 7.59 11.31
N VAL A 161 -6.57 8.09 11.63
CA VAL A 161 -5.74 7.54 12.71
C VAL A 161 -6.44 7.72 14.07
N GLY A 162 -7.03 8.88 14.32
CA GLY A 162 -7.87 9.11 15.52
C GLY A 162 -9.09 8.21 15.62
N ASN A 163 -9.58 7.68 14.51
CA ASN A 163 -10.66 6.68 14.45
C ASN A 163 -10.16 5.23 14.56
N GLY A 164 -8.84 4.98 14.64
CA GLY A 164 -8.29 3.65 14.84
C GLY A 164 -7.64 3.02 13.59
N ALA A 165 -7.28 3.81 12.57
CA ALA A 165 -6.38 3.30 11.54
C ALA A 165 -4.99 3.07 12.16
N GLY A 166 -4.55 1.83 12.23
CA GLY A 166 -3.29 1.43 12.84
C GLY A 166 -2.08 1.52 11.91
N GLU A 167 -2.29 1.78 10.63
CA GLU A 167 -1.25 1.96 9.62
C GLU A 167 -1.76 2.83 8.46
N VAL A 168 -0.87 3.56 7.80
CA VAL A 168 -1.22 4.42 6.66
C VAL A 168 -0.34 4.09 5.46
N VAL A 169 -0.96 3.79 4.31
CA VAL A 169 -0.29 3.76 3.00
C VAL A 169 -0.54 5.10 2.31
N VAL A 170 0.52 5.82 2.00
CA VAL A 170 0.49 7.09 1.27
C VAL A 170 0.82 6.82 -0.19
N ASN A 171 -0.18 6.89 -1.06
CA ASN A 171 -0.01 6.74 -2.50
C ASN A 171 0.10 8.12 -3.15
N SER A 172 1.30 8.50 -3.57
CA SER A 172 1.49 9.73 -4.34
C SER A 172 1.07 9.52 -5.80
N ILE A 173 -0.06 10.10 -6.20
CA ILE A 173 -0.55 10.04 -7.59
C ILE A 173 0.43 10.75 -8.54
N ASP A 174 1.03 11.84 -8.09
CA ASP A 174 1.96 12.64 -8.91
C ASP A 174 3.23 11.89 -9.29
N THR A 175 3.65 10.92 -8.46
CA THR A 175 4.88 10.14 -8.67
C THR A 175 4.64 8.70 -9.10
N ASP A 176 3.39 8.19 -9.03
CA ASP A 176 3.10 6.78 -9.35
C ASP A 176 3.46 6.43 -10.79
N GLY A 177 4.27 5.39 -10.96
CA GLY A 177 4.75 4.92 -12.25
C GLY A 177 5.78 5.82 -12.94
N VAL A 178 6.10 6.99 -12.39
CA VAL A 178 7.03 7.97 -12.98
C VAL A 178 8.49 7.55 -12.82
N LYS A 179 8.83 6.73 -11.79
CA LYS A 179 10.18 6.21 -11.53
C LYS A 179 11.25 7.32 -11.32
N LYS A 180 10.89 8.38 -10.62
CA LYS A 180 11.78 9.52 -10.30
C LYS A 180 11.98 9.77 -8.81
N GLY A 181 11.69 8.75 -8.00
CA GLY A 181 11.75 8.81 -6.54
C GLY A 181 10.40 9.05 -5.87
N PHE A 182 10.36 8.73 -4.58
CA PHE A 182 9.20 8.95 -3.72
C PHE A 182 8.95 10.44 -3.46
N ASP A 183 7.74 10.81 -3.11
CA ASP A 183 7.37 12.18 -2.73
C ASP A 183 7.80 12.47 -1.28
N ILE A 184 9.06 12.84 -1.11
CA ILE A 184 9.70 13.05 0.20
C ILE A 184 8.99 14.14 1.02
N GLU A 185 8.56 15.24 0.38
CA GLU A 185 7.87 16.34 1.06
C GLU A 185 6.54 15.87 1.66
N MET A 186 5.71 15.19 0.86
CA MET A 186 4.43 14.65 1.29
C MET A 186 4.60 13.63 2.43
N LEU A 187 5.54 12.69 2.27
CA LEU A 187 5.82 11.65 3.25
C LEU A 187 6.30 12.21 4.57
N ARG A 188 7.18 13.20 4.54
CA ARG A 188 7.65 13.91 5.74
C ARG A 188 6.50 14.63 6.45
N ALA A 189 5.61 15.28 5.69
CA ALA A 189 4.44 15.95 6.27
C ALA A 189 3.51 14.94 6.97
N VAL A 190 3.28 13.77 6.37
CA VAL A 190 2.45 12.71 6.98
C VAL A 190 3.13 12.12 8.22
N CYS A 191 4.41 11.73 8.14
CA CYS A 191 5.13 11.15 9.30
C CYS A 191 5.16 12.11 10.50
N ASN A 192 5.28 13.43 10.26
CA ASN A 192 5.22 14.42 11.34
C ASN A 192 3.82 14.58 11.95
N ALA A 193 2.77 14.15 11.27
CA ALA A 193 1.39 14.37 11.68
C ALA A 193 0.76 13.20 12.45
N VAL A 194 1.32 11.99 12.34
CA VAL A 194 0.76 10.76 12.94
C VAL A 194 1.84 9.92 13.64
N ASN A 195 1.40 9.06 14.58
CA ASN A 195 2.28 8.19 15.37
C ASN A 195 2.09 6.70 15.04
N VAL A 196 1.43 6.39 13.92
CA VAL A 196 1.27 5.02 13.42
C VAL A 196 2.25 4.77 12.27
N PRO A 197 2.58 3.52 11.95
CA PRO A 197 3.41 3.19 10.80
C PRO A 197 2.92 3.81 9.50
N VAL A 198 3.86 4.36 8.72
CA VAL A 198 3.59 4.97 7.41
C VAL A 198 4.37 4.24 6.33
N ILE A 199 3.66 3.87 5.27
CA ILE A 199 4.18 3.19 4.08
C ILE A 199 4.20 4.17 2.92
N ALA A 200 5.37 4.38 2.31
CA ALA A 200 5.53 5.18 1.10
C ALA A 200 5.18 4.37 -0.14
N SER A 201 4.33 4.91 -1.01
CA SER A 201 3.93 4.30 -2.27
C SER A 201 3.92 5.31 -3.42
N GLY A 202 4.40 4.88 -4.59
CA GLY A 202 4.51 5.68 -5.80
C GLY A 202 5.87 6.37 -5.98
N GLY A 203 6.48 6.17 -7.14
CA GLY A 203 7.70 6.87 -7.56
C GLY A 203 8.99 6.06 -7.60
N ALA A 204 9.07 4.91 -6.93
CA ALA A 204 10.28 4.07 -6.94
C ALA A 204 10.69 3.67 -8.36
N GLY A 205 11.93 3.93 -8.73
CA GLY A 205 12.52 3.57 -10.01
C GLY A 205 13.85 2.82 -9.89
N CYS A 206 14.61 3.04 -8.81
CA CYS A 206 15.90 2.41 -8.60
C CYS A 206 16.21 2.25 -7.10
N VAL A 207 17.30 1.54 -6.78
CA VAL A 207 17.76 1.32 -5.40
C VAL A 207 18.01 2.65 -4.66
N GLN A 208 18.54 3.64 -5.38
CA GLN A 208 18.83 4.96 -4.80
C GLN A 208 17.57 5.67 -4.28
N ASP A 209 16.41 5.43 -4.90
CA ASP A 209 15.15 6.04 -4.44
C ASP A 209 14.73 5.52 -3.07
N PHE A 210 14.90 4.22 -2.81
CA PHE A 210 14.69 3.64 -1.48
C PHE A 210 15.70 4.16 -0.45
N MET A 211 16.97 4.32 -0.86
CA MET A 211 18.00 4.87 0.01
C MET A 211 17.67 6.31 0.40
N ASN A 212 17.30 7.14 -0.56
CA ASN A 212 16.88 8.52 -0.33
C ASN A 212 15.64 8.58 0.58
N LEU A 213 14.62 7.72 0.33
CA LEU A 213 13.42 7.62 1.16
C LEU A 213 13.79 7.43 2.64
N PHE A 214 14.55 6.38 2.97
CA PHE A 214 14.84 6.03 4.36
C PHE A 214 15.84 6.98 5.04
N ARG A 215 16.67 7.70 4.28
CA ARG A 215 17.56 8.73 4.81
C ARG A 215 16.89 10.06 5.03
N GLU A 216 16.03 10.48 4.09
CA GLU A 216 15.39 11.79 4.14
C GLU A 216 14.10 11.82 4.96
N VAL A 217 13.46 10.65 5.12
CA VAL A 217 12.28 10.46 5.98
C VAL A 217 12.56 9.33 6.97
N PRO A 218 13.37 9.57 8.03
CA PRO A 218 13.77 8.50 8.97
C PRO A 218 12.61 7.81 9.68
N ASP A 219 11.48 8.51 9.84
CA ASP A 219 10.28 8.03 10.52
C ASP A 219 9.38 7.18 9.59
N ILE A 220 9.68 7.09 8.28
CA ILE A 220 8.94 6.18 7.38
C ILE A 220 9.24 4.72 7.71
N ASP A 221 8.23 3.87 7.73
CA ASP A 221 8.37 2.46 8.14
C ASP A 221 8.60 1.51 6.98
N ALA A 222 8.12 1.87 5.77
CA ALA A 222 8.23 1.00 4.61
C ALA A 222 8.28 1.76 3.28
N GLY A 223 8.91 1.12 2.29
CA GLY A 223 8.79 1.46 0.88
C GLY A 223 8.02 0.39 0.12
N LEU A 224 6.92 0.77 -0.52
CA LEU A 224 6.08 -0.08 -1.34
C LEU A 224 6.32 0.23 -2.82
N ALA A 225 6.50 -0.83 -3.62
CA ALA A 225 6.62 -0.70 -5.07
C ALA A 225 6.03 -1.91 -5.80
N ALA A 226 5.74 -1.73 -7.08
CA ALA A 226 5.18 -2.77 -7.95
C ALA A 226 6.08 -3.01 -9.18
N SER A 227 6.08 -2.10 -10.15
CA SER A 227 6.71 -2.30 -11.47
C SER A 227 8.19 -2.68 -11.40
N VAL A 228 8.98 -2.03 -10.55
CA VAL A 228 10.43 -2.29 -10.44
C VAL A 228 10.73 -3.71 -9.96
N PHE A 229 9.84 -4.30 -9.17
CA PHE A 229 9.93 -5.69 -8.73
C PHE A 229 9.34 -6.65 -9.77
N HIS A 230 8.17 -6.33 -10.33
CA HIS A 230 7.48 -7.19 -11.31
C HIS A 230 8.29 -7.40 -12.58
N PHE A 231 9.01 -6.39 -13.03
CA PHE A 231 9.85 -6.46 -14.25
C PHE A 231 11.32 -6.85 -13.97
N GLY A 232 11.62 -7.21 -12.70
CA GLY A 232 12.96 -7.64 -12.31
C GLY A 232 14.04 -6.56 -12.40
N GLU A 233 13.63 -5.28 -12.40
CA GLU A 233 14.57 -4.14 -12.40
C GLU A 233 15.33 -4.03 -11.07
N ILE A 234 14.67 -4.44 -9.98
CA ILE A 234 15.24 -4.53 -8.63
C ILE A 234 14.89 -5.89 -8.03
N ALA A 235 15.92 -6.64 -7.60
CA ALA A 235 15.73 -7.84 -6.80
C ALA A 235 15.64 -7.45 -5.30
N ILE A 236 14.59 -7.89 -4.60
CA ILE A 236 14.36 -7.54 -3.18
C ILE A 236 15.54 -7.93 -2.29
N PRO A 237 16.16 -9.13 -2.41
CA PRO A 237 17.32 -9.48 -1.60
C PRO A 237 18.51 -8.53 -1.80
N ASP A 238 18.78 -8.12 -3.04
CA ASP A 238 19.88 -7.21 -3.38
C ASP A 238 19.61 -5.80 -2.85
N LEU A 239 18.39 -5.30 -3.02
CA LEU A 239 17.95 -4.03 -2.44
C LEU A 239 18.20 -4.01 -0.94
N LYS A 240 17.71 -5.02 -0.21
CA LYS A 240 17.85 -5.09 1.25
C LYS A 240 19.31 -5.19 1.69
N ARG A 241 20.14 -5.97 1.00
CA ARG A 241 21.60 -6.02 1.27
C ARG A 241 22.28 -4.67 1.06
N THR A 242 21.95 -3.99 -0.02
CA THR A 242 22.51 -2.66 -0.32
C THR A 242 22.11 -1.63 0.74
N LEU A 243 20.81 -1.59 1.12
CA LEU A 243 20.32 -0.69 2.16
C LEU A 243 20.96 -0.98 3.52
N ALA A 244 21.14 -2.26 3.87
CA ALA A 244 21.80 -2.66 5.13
C ALA A 244 23.27 -2.27 5.15
N ALA A 245 24.00 -2.41 4.04
CA ALA A 245 25.39 -1.98 3.91
C ALA A 245 25.57 -0.46 4.10
N GLU A 246 24.53 0.30 3.77
CA GLU A 246 24.46 1.75 3.95
C GLU A 246 23.89 2.18 5.33
N GLY A 247 23.78 1.25 6.26
CA GLY A 247 23.37 1.50 7.66
C GLY A 247 21.87 1.62 7.90
N ILE A 248 21.04 1.31 6.91
CA ILE A 248 19.58 1.24 7.07
C ILE A 248 19.23 -0.12 7.67
N ASN A 249 18.50 -0.13 8.79
CA ASN A 249 18.15 -1.37 9.48
C ASN A 249 17.13 -2.20 8.69
N MET A 250 17.58 -3.32 8.10
CA MET A 250 16.78 -4.22 7.26
C MET A 250 16.72 -5.63 7.87
N ARG A 251 15.62 -6.34 7.69
CA ARG A 251 15.55 -7.78 7.94
C ARG A 251 16.19 -8.52 6.75
N LEU A 252 17.35 -9.12 6.97
CA LEU A 252 18.00 -9.98 5.98
C LEU A 252 17.58 -11.44 6.20
N ILE A 253 17.45 -12.20 5.11
CA ILE A 253 17.19 -13.64 5.09
C ILE A 253 18.43 -14.35 4.59
#